data_b29b4a73748aea483dcfa9cc74be7606
#
_entry.id   b29b4a73748aea483dcfa9cc74be7606
#
_cell.length_a   1.000
_cell.length_b   1.000
_cell.length_c   1.000
_cell.angle_alpha   90.00
_cell.angle_beta   90.00
_cell.angle_gamma   90.00
#
_symmetry.space_group_name_H-M   'P 1'
#
loop_
_entity.id
_entity.type
_entity.pdbx_description
1 polymer ?
#
loop_
_entity_poly.entity_id
_entity_poly.type
_entity_poly.pdbx_seq_one_letter_code
_entity_poly.pdbx_strand_id
1 'polypeptide(L)'
;MSENNSVAGIFSGHGQIKTPTYKEQAYRLIKEAILYQRFQADTIYSQEAICQELGISRTPVREALLELQKENYIRFCRGKGIQIVSLDDQAIHDILEMRIYLEMAGAELAAQRATKSDLDYIRECLEANQRHHSTDNIIQNYRIDHQFHRSVAKAAHNALLYNTLDDVLNHYLRFETLTVYQSQTFAQSIVDE
;
A
#
# COMPACT_ATOMS: atom_id res chain seq x y z
N MET A 1 32.81 34.48 14.12
CA MET A 1 32.73 33.24 14.96
C MET A 1 31.25 32.89 15.04
N SER A 2 30.79 32.00 14.21
CA SER A 2 29.40 31.53 14.24
C SER A 2 29.32 30.41 15.27
N GLU A 3 28.62 30.67 16.37
CA GLU A 3 28.26 29.65 17.36
C GLU A 3 27.41 28.59 16.68
N ASN A 4 27.99 27.39 16.57
CA ASN A 4 27.28 26.23 16.10
C ASN A 4 26.34 25.78 17.22
N ASN A 5 25.07 26.22 17.20
CA ASN A 5 24.07 25.79 18.15
C ASN A 5 23.82 24.28 17.97
N SER A 6 24.52 23.47 18.76
CA SER A 6 24.30 22.04 18.84
C SER A 6 22.91 21.76 19.40
N VAL A 7 22.03 21.13 18.64
CA VAL A 7 20.72 20.61 19.10
C VAL A 7 20.85 19.28 19.86
N ALA A 8 22.09 18.79 20.06
CA ALA A 8 22.36 17.57 20.81
C ALA A 8 21.92 17.74 22.27
N GLY A 9 21.00 16.91 22.72
CA GLY A 9 20.49 16.92 24.09
C GLY A 9 19.17 17.67 24.30
N ILE A 10 18.73 18.50 23.35
CA ILE A 10 17.44 19.21 23.47
C ILE A 10 16.24 18.23 23.53
N PHE A 11 16.38 17.07 22.92
CA PHE A 11 15.31 16.06 22.84
C PHE A 11 15.63 14.75 23.59
N SER A 12 16.72 14.73 24.39
CA SER A 12 17.06 13.57 25.19
C SER A 12 16.04 13.36 26.31
N GLY A 13 15.27 12.27 26.22
CA GLY A 13 14.32 11.85 27.25
C GLY A 13 12.84 12.08 26.94
N HIS A 14 12.51 12.69 25.82
CA HIS A 14 11.13 12.81 25.38
C HIS A 14 10.88 11.94 24.15
N GLY A 15 10.18 10.81 24.32
CA GLY A 15 9.60 10.07 23.22
C GLY A 15 8.66 11.02 22.46
N GLN A 16 9.03 11.41 21.24
CA GLN A 16 8.13 12.20 20.40
C GLN A 16 6.88 11.35 20.11
N ILE A 17 5.74 11.79 20.60
CA ILE A 17 4.45 11.31 20.12
C ILE A 17 4.32 11.83 18.69
N LYS A 18 4.65 11.01 17.69
CA LYS A 18 4.44 11.32 16.27
C LYS A 18 2.95 11.20 15.99
N THR A 19 2.23 12.28 16.09
CA THR A 19 0.94 12.38 15.42
C THR A 19 1.24 12.41 13.90
N PRO A 20 0.59 11.54 13.09
CA PRO A 20 0.80 11.56 11.64
C PRO A 20 0.51 12.95 11.07
N THR A 21 1.38 13.47 10.24
CA THR A 21 1.19 14.74 9.54
C THR A 21 -0.01 14.68 8.60
N TYR A 22 -0.58 15.82 8.24
CA TYR A 22 -1.65 15.87 7.22
C TYR A 22 -1.20 15.26 5.88
N LYS A 23 0.07 15.38 5.51
CA LYS A 23 0.66 14.72 4.34
C LYS A 23 0.57 13.20 4.47
N GLU A 24 1.03 12.63 5.58
CA GLU A 24 1.01 11.17 5.81
C GLU A 24 -0.41 10.62 5.85
N GLN A 25 -1.33 11.37 6.45
CA GLN A 25 -2.75 11.00 6.48
C GLN A 25 -3.37 11.05 5.07
N ALA A 26 -3.13 12.12 4.30
CA ALA A 26 -3.61 12.26 2.93
C ALA A 26 -3.05 11.15 2.04
N TYR A 27 -1.73 10.88 2.11
CA TYR A 27 -1.10 9.80 1.37
C TYR A 27 -1.78 8.45 1.64
N ARG A 28 -1.95 8.09 2.91
CA ARG A 28 -2.59 6.83 3.30
C ARG A 28 -4.01 6.71 2.78
N LEU A 29 -4.83 7.76 2.96
CA LEU A 29 -6.24 7.75 2.54
C LEU A 29 -6.39 7.69 1.02
N ILE A 30 -5.56 8.44 0.27
CA ILE A 30 -5.60 8.43 -1.19
C ILE A 30 -5.09 7.08 -1.72
N LYS A 31 -3.98 6.55 -1.18
CA LYS A 31 -3.46 5.22 -1.54
C LYS A 31 -4.50 4.14 -1.30
N GLU A 32 -5.13 4.14 -0.14
CA GLU A 32 -6.21 3.19 0.18
C GLU A 32 -7.38 3.31 -0.80
N ALA A 33 -7.79 4.53 -1.15
CA ALA A 33 -8.87 4.75 -2.11
C ALA A 33 -8.51 4.23 -3.53
N ILE A 34 -7.23 4.29 -3.92
CA ILE A 34 -6.74 3.71 -5.18
C ILE A 34 -6.73 2.18 -5.09
N LEU A 35 -6.19 1.62 -4.02
CA LEU A 35 -6.10 0.16 -3.83
C LEU A 35 -7.46 -0.52 -3.84
N TYR A 36 -8.50 0.15 -3.32
CA TYR A 36 -9.86 -0.40 -3.25
C TYR A 36 -10.82 0.13 -4.33
N GLN A 37 -10.25 0.58 -5.46
CA GLN A 37 -11.00 0.99 -6.66
C GLN A 37 -12.06 2.08 -6.42
N ARG A 38 -11.90 2.91 -5.37
CA ARG A 38 -12.74 4.10 -5.15
C ARG A 38 -12.43 5.21 -6.18
N PHE A 39 -11.21 5.20 -6.73
CA PHE A 39 -10.83 5.96 -7.91
C PHE A 39 -10.84 5.05 -9.13
N GLN A 40 -11.44 5.50 -10.22
CA GLN A 40 -11.46 4.77 -11.48
C GLN A 40 -10.13 4.97 -12.22
N ALA A 41 -9.59 3.88 -12.78
CA ALA A 41 -8.40 3.94 -13.62
C ALA A 41 -8.64 4.86 -14.84
N ASP A 42 -7.57 5.49 -15.33
CA ASP A 42 -7.56 6.40 -16.47
C ASP A 42 -8.45 7.66 -16.35
N THR A 43 -9.13 7.82 -15.22
CA THR A 43 -9.96 9.00 -14.92
C THR A 43 -9.11 10.12 -14.33
N ILE A 44 -9.39 11.37 -14.73
CA ILE A 44 -8.71 12.56 -14.22
C ILE A 44 -9.51 13.16 -13.05
N TYR A 45 -8.83 13.36 -11.93
CA TYR A 45 -9.39 13.97 -10.73
C TYR A 45 -8.71 15.30 -10.42
N SER A 46 -9.50 16.30 -10.08
CA SER A 46 -9.00 17.62 -9.66
C SER A 46 -8.34 17.53 -8.28
N GLN A 47 -7.15 18.13 -8.14
CA GLN A 47 -6.51 18.26 -6.82
C GLN A 47 -7.37 19.08 -5.85
N GLU A 48 -8.10 20.07 -6.35
CA GLU A 48 -9.02 20.88 -5.56
C GLU A 48 -10.13 20.03 -4.94
N ALA A 49 -10.75 19.15 -5.74
CA ALA A 49 -11.79 18.25 -5.26
C ALA A 49 -11.26 17.30 -4.17
N ILE A 50 -10.02 16.79 -4.33
CA ILE A 50 -9.37 15.95 -3.30
C ILE A 50 -9.13 16.76 -2.02
N CYS A 51 -8.67 18.00 -2.11
CA CYS A 51 -8.49 18.87 -0.96
C CYS A 51 -9.79 19.13 -0.21
N GLN A 52 -10.87 19.40 -0.94
CA GLN A 52 -12.21 19.62 -0.38
C GLN A 52 -12.73 18.38 0.33
N GLU A 53 -12.62 17.22 -0.29
CA GLU A 53 -13.06 15.94 0.29
C GLU A 53 -12.28 15.59 1.57
N LEU A 54 -10.96 15.83 1.59
CA LEU A 54 -10.12 15.57 2.76
C LEU A 54 -10.20 16.68 3.82
N GLY A 55 -10.78 17.84 3.51
CA GLY A 55 -10.88 18.97 4.42
C GLY A 55 -9.53 19.60 4.80
N ILE A 56 -8.50 19.50 3.94
CA ILE A 56 -7.15 20.01 4.20
C ILE A 56 -6.63 20.88 3.05
N SER A 57 -5.58 21.66 3.34
CA SER A 57 -4.98 22.58 2.37
C SER A 57 -4.25 21.86 1.23
N ARG A 58 -3.94 22.60 0.16
CA ARG A 58 -3.30 22.07 -1.07
C ARG A 58 -1.90 21.51 -0.84
N THR A 59 -1.12 22.11 0.06
CA THR A 59 0.30 21.71 0.27
C THR A 59 0.44 20.24 0.68
N PRO A 60 -0.14 19.76 1.79
CA PRO A 60 0.00 18.36 2.20
C PRO A 60 -0.61 17.38 1.18
N VAL A 61 -1.71 17.75 0.50
CA VAL A 61 -2.29 16.90 -0.56
C VAL A 61 -1.32 16.80 -1.74
N ARG A 62 -0.74 17.91 -2.19
CA ARG A 62 0.23 17.89 -3.30
C ARG A 62 1.47 17.06 -2.97
N GLU A 63 2.00 17.15 -1.75
CA GLU A 63 3.13 16.36 -1.29
C GLU A 63 2.80 14.86 -1.27
N ALA A 64 1.62 14.49 -0.78
CA ALA A 64 1.12 13.11 -0.80
C ALA A 64 0.98 12.58 -2.24
N LEU A 65 0.42 13.39 -3.15
CA LEU A 65 0.28 13.04 -4.56
C LEU A 65 1.63 12.89 -5.27
N LEU A 66 2.65 13.67 -4.90
CA LEU A 66 4.00 13.51 -5.44
C LEU A 66 4.65 12.18 -5.01
N GLU A 67 4.36 11.70 -3.80
CA GLU A 67 4.81 10.37 -3.38
C GLU A 67 4.10 9.26 -4.16
N LEU A 68 2.78 9.34 -4.28
CA LEU A 68 1.99 8.39 -5.07
C LEU A 68 2.39 8.38 -6.57
N GLN A 69 2.84 9.52 -7.11
CA GLN A 69 3.41 9.56 -8.46
C GLN A 69 4.74 8.80 -8.56
N LYS A 70 5.63 8.94 -7.58
CA LYS A 70 6.91 8.21 -7.54
C LYS A 70 6.69 6.69 -7.46
N GLU A 71 5.61 6.28 -6.81
CA GLU A 71 5.20 4.88 -6.68
C GLU A 71 4.34 4.40 -7.86
N ASN A 72 4.19 5.19 -8.92
CA ASN A 72 3.40 4.85 -10.12
C ASN A 72 1.91 4.56 -9.88
N TYR A 73 1.31 5.10 -8.82
CA TYR A 73 -0.14 5.02 -8.63
C TYR A 73 -0.89 6.05 -9.47
N ILE A 74 -0.27 7.21 -9.67
CA ILE A 74 -0.88 8.33 -10.39
C ILE A 74 0.12 8.99 -11.33
N ARG A 75 -0.41 9.78 -12.26
CA ARG A 75 0.36 10.76 -13.04
C ARG A 75 -0.30 12.14 -12.98
N PHE A 76 0.51 13.20 -12.96
CA PHE A 76 -0.03 14.56 -13.08
C PHE A 76 -0.39 14.87 -14.52
N CYS A 77 -1.60 15.39 -14.73
CA CYS A 77 -2.08 15.92 -16.00
C CYS A 77 -2.03 17.45 -15.94
N ARG A 78 -1.17 18.06 -16.79
CA ARG A 78 -0.94 19.51 -16.79
C ARG A 78 -2.25 20.29 -16.92
N GLY A 79 -2.53 21.16 -15.95
CA GLY A 79 -3.73 22.01 -15.92
C GLY A 79 -5.05 21.29 -15.67
N LYS A 80 -5.04 19.95 -15.44
CA LYS A 80 -6.28 19.15 -15.27
C LYS A 80 -6.38 18.44 -13.92
N GLY A 81 -5.24 18.12 -13.30
CA GLY A 81 -5.21 17.41 -12.03
C GLY A 81 -4.31 16.17 -12.05
N ILE A 82 -4.78 15.09 -11.49
CA ILE A 82 -4.10 13.78 -11.48
C ILE A 82 -4.92 12.74 -12.22
N GLN A 83 -4.24 11.75 -12.79
CA GLN A 83 -4.87 10.58 -13.39
C GLN A 83 -4.36 9.32 -12.70
N ILE A 84 -5.26 8.39 -12.42
CA ILE A 84 -4.90 7.07 -11.88
C ILE A 84 -4.28 6.26 -13.02
N VAL A 85 -3.10 5.70 -12.77
CA VAL A 85 -2.41 4.85 -13.76
C VAL A 85 -3.09 3.48 -13.82
N SER A 86 -3.49 3.02 -14.98
CA SER A 86 -3.98 1.65 -15.20
C SER A 86 -2.82 0.64 -15.11
N LEU A 87 -3.15 -0.60 -14.77
CA LEU A 87 -2.22 -1.73 -14.86
C LEU A 87 -2.53 -2.48 -16.16
N ASP A 88 -1.57 -2.53 -17.06
CA ASP A 88 -1.64 -3.37 -18.24
C ASP A 88 -1.11 -4.79 -17.95
N ASP A 89 -1.31 -5.71 -18.88
CA ASP A 89 -0.93 -7.11 -18.70
C ASP A 89 0.58 -7.28 -18.43
N GLN A 90 1.42 -6.44 -19.05
CA GLN A 90 2.86 -6.50 -18.82
C GLN A 90 3.22 -6.05 -17.40
N ALA A 91 2.62 -4.96 -16.93
CA ALA A 91 2.83 -4.49 -15.55
C ALA A 91 2.39 -5.54 -14.51
N ILE A 92 1.28 -6.24 -14.77
CA ILE A 92 0.80 -7.32 -13.90
C ILE A 92 1.81 -8.48 -13.89
N HIS A 93 2.32 -8.87 -15.07
CA HIS A 93 3.33 -9.91 -15.18
C HIS A 93 4.60 -9.56 -14.41
N ASP A 94 5.10 -8.33 -14.57
CA ASP A 94 6.31 -7.86 -13.89
C ASP A 94 6.12 -7.83 -12.36
N ILE A 95 4.94 -7.42 -11.87
CA ILE A 95 4.59 -7.45 -10.45
C ILE A 95 4.60 -8.88 -9.90
N LEU A 96 3.99 -9.83 -10.62
CA LEU A 96 3.95 -11.24 -10.23
C LEU A 96 5.34 -11.86 -10.19
N GLU A 97 6.17 -11.58 -11.19
CA GLU A 97 7.54 -12.08 -11.24
C GLU A 97 8.36 -11.57 -10.04
N MET A 98 8.31 -10.27 -9.77
CA MET A 98 8.98 -9.68 -8.62
C MET A 98 8.47 -10.23 -7.30
N ARG A 99 7.15 -10.44 -7.17
CA ARG A 99 6.54 -11.06 -5.99
C ARG A 99 7.17 -12.42 -5.70
N ILE A 100 7.24 -13.30 -6.72
CA ILE A 100 7.80 -14.65 -6.58
C ILE A 100 9.25 -14.59 -6.07
N TYR A 101 10.11 -13.79 -6.68
CA TYR A 101 11.52 -13.71 -6.28
C TYR A 101 11.70 -13.13 -4.87
N LEU A 102 10.95 -12.11 -4.52
CA LEU A 102 11.05 -11.49 -3.20
C LEU A 102 10.49 -12.40 -2.10
N GLU A 103 9.40 -13.12 -2.37
CA GLU A 103 8.84 -14.09 -1.42
C GLU A 103 9.78 -15.29 -1.20
N MET A 104 10.39 -15.83 -2.27
CA MET A 104 11.39 -16.89 -2.15
C MET A 104 12.59 -16.44 -1.32
N ALA A 105 13.17 -15.28 -1.62
CA ALA A 105 14.28 -14.74 -0.85
C ALA A 105 13.90 -14.43 0.59
N GLY A 106 12.68 -13.90 0.82
CA GLY A 106 12.13 -13.65 2.14
C GLY A 106 11.98 -14.91 2.98
N ALA A 107 11.44 -15.98 2.40
CA ALA A 107 11.28 -17.27 3.06
C ALA A 107 12.64 -17.93 3.40
N GLU A 108 13.61 -17.89 2.47
CA GLU A 108 14.95 -18.40 2.71
C GLU A 108 15.63 -17.68 3.87
N LEU A 109 15.60 -16.36 3.88
CA LEU A 109 16.20 -15.57 4.97
C LEU A 109 15.44 -15.74 6.28
N ALA A 110 14.13 -15.84 6.26
CA ALA A 110 13.31 -16.09 7.45
C ALA A 110 13.65 -17.44 8.07
N ALA A 111 13.85 -18.49 7.26
CA ALA A 111 14.26 -19.82 7.74
C ALA A 111 15.58 -19.81 8.51
N GLN A 112 16.45 -18.84 8.20
CA GLN A 112 17.76 -18.68 8.84
C GLN A 112 17.74 -17.75 10.05
N ARG A 113 16.81 -16.78 10.10
CA ARG A 113 16.90 -15.61 10.99
C ARG A 113 15.69 -15.45 11.92
N ALA A 114 14.55 -16.12 11.62
CA ALA A 114 13.34 -15.93 12.39
C ALA A 114 13.54 -16.27 13.87
N THR A 115 13.08 -15.39 14.73
CA THR A 115 13.00 -15.60 16.16
C THR A 115 11.73 -16.41 16.49
N LYS A 116 11.62 -16.90 17.72
CA LYS A 116 10.40 -17.57 18.19
C LYS A 116 9.17 -16.64 18.06
N SER A 117 9.34 -15.36 18.40
CA SER A 117 8.27 -14.37 18.29
C SER A 117 7.82 -14.16 16.84
N ASP A 118 8.76 -14.18 15.86
CA ASP A 118 8.42 -14.10 14.45
C ASP A 118 7.60 -15.31 14.00
N LEU A 119 8.01 -16.52 14.41
CA LEU A 119 7.31 -17.75 14.08
C LEU A 119 5.91 -17.81 14.71
N ASP A 120 5.74 -17.32 15.93
CA ASP A 120 4.43 -17.21 16.57
C ASP A 120 3.53 -16.23 15.80
N TYR A 121 4.05 -15.09 15.40
CA TYR A 121 3.30 -14.10 14.58
C TYR A 121 2.94 -14.62 13.17
N ILE A 122 3.86 -15.34 12.50
CA ILE A 122 3.56 -15.99 11.20
C ILE A 122 2.41 -17.00 11.38
N ARG A 123 2.42 -17.78 12.45
CA ARG A 123 1.35 -18.74 12.75
C ARG A 123 0.01 -18.03 12.96
N GLU A 124 -0.02 -16.95 13.71
CA GLU A 124 -1.25 -16.14 13.91
C GLU A 124 -1.81 -15.62 12.57
N CYS A 125 -0.94 -15.12 11.68
CA CYS A 125 -1.32 -14.66 10.35
C CYS A 125 -1.85 -15.80 9.47
N LEU A 126 -1.23 -16.99 9.52
CA LEU A 126 -1.67 -18.18 8.79
C LEU A 126 -3.05 -18.65 9.27
N GLU A 127 -3.25 -18.73 10.58
CA GLU A 127 -4.54 -19.10 11.16
C GLU A 127 -5.64 -18.08 10.83
N ALA A 128 -5.30 -16.79 10.80
CA ALA A 128 -6.23 -15.76 10.36
C ALA A 128 -6.62 -15.97 8.88
N ASN A 129 -5.64 -16.26 8.01
CA ASN A 129 -5.89 -16.55 6.59
C ASN A 129 -6.83 -17.76 6.42
N GLN A 130 -6.56 -18.86 7.12
CA GLN A 130 -7.40 -20.07 7.07
C GLN A 130 -8.85 -19.81 7.53
N ARG A 131 -9.05 -19.01 8.58
CA ARG A 131 -10.39 -18.69 9.09
C ARG A 131 -11.19 -17.79 8.11
N HIS A 132 -10.52 -16.88 7.40
CA HIS A 132 -11.17 -15.91 6.54
C HIS A 132 -11.45 -16.39 5.12
N HIS A 133 -10.80 -17.46 4.65
CA HIS A 133 -11.09 -18.07 3.35
C HIS A 133 -12.54 -18.52 3.17
N SER A 134 -13.31 -18.61 4.25
CA SER A 134 -14.73 -18.97 4.25
C SER A 134 -15.69 -17.76 4.25
N THR A 135 -15.20 -16.54 4.15
CA THR A 135 -16.04 -15.33 4.16
C THR A 135 -16.31 -14.83 2.73
N ASP A 136 -17.50 -14.27 2.49
CA ASP A 136 -17.86 -13.68 1.20
C ASP A 136 -17.12 -12.39 0.86
N ASN A 137 -16.32 -11.84 1.80
CA ASN A 137 -15.54 -10.63 1.58
C ASN A 137 -14.18 -10.94 0.95
N ILE A 138 -14.16 -11.08 -0.37
CA ILE A 138 -12.97 -11.42 -1.16
C ILE A 138 -11.83 -10.40 -0.96
N ILE A 139 -12.13 -9.11 -0.90
CA ILE A 139 -11.12 -8.06 -0.69
C ILE A 139 -10.46 -8.20 0.69
N GLN A 140 -11.24 -8.54 1.72
CA GLN A 140 -10.68 -8.78 3.05
C GLN A 140 -9.81 -10.05 3.07
N ASN A 141 -10.18 -11.07 2.31
CA ASN A 141 -9.37 -12.29 2.18
C ASN A 141 -8.01 -11.98 1.55
N TYR A 142 -7.94 -11.17 0.49
CA TYR A 142 -6.66 -10.72 -0.09
C TYR A 142 -5.80 -9.93 0.90
N ARG A 143 -6.39 -9.04 1.69
CA ARG A 143 -5.64 -8.29 2.72
C ARG A 143 -5.00 -9.20 3.76
N ILE A 144 -5.73 -10.21 4.20
CA ILE A 144 -5.24 -11.16 5.21
C ILE A 144 -4.17 -12.07 4.62
N ASP A 145 -4.34 -12.51 3.36
CA ASP A 145 -3.34 -13.28 2.63
C ASP A 145 -2.03 -12.49 2.51
N HIS A 146 -2.09 -11.25 2.07
CA HIS A 146 -0.91 -10.38 1.98
C HIS A 146 -0.27 -10.12 3.35
N GLN A 147 -1.05 -10.10 4.45
CA GLN A 147 -0.50 -9.96 5.79
C GLN A 147 0.34 -11.18 6.19
N PHE A 148 -0.04 -12.38 5.76
CA PHE A 148 0.77 -13.58 5.94
C PHE A 148 2.12 -13.43 5.20
N HIS A 149 2.12 -13.07 3.92
CA HIS A 149 3.35 -12.87 3.15
C HIS A 149 4.25 -11.79 3.77
N ARG A 150 3.67 -10.67 4.24
CA ARG A 150 4.41 -9.63 4.98
C ARG A 150 5.04 -10.15 6.26
N SER A 151 4.37 -11.04 6.99
CA SER A 151 4.88 -11.61 8.23
C SER A 151 6.13 -12.46 7.99
N VAL A 152 6.16 -13.24 6.91
CA VAL A 152 7.34 -14.02 6.50
C VAL A 152 8.50 -13.10 6.10
N ALA A 153 8.22 -12.09 5.26
CA ALA A 153 9.25 -11.14 4.85
C ALA A 153 9.83 -10.33 6.03
N LYS A 154 9.01 -10.02 7.02
CA LYS A 154 9.45 -9.35 8.25
C LYS A 154 10.41 -10.22 9.06
N ALA A 155 10.13 -11.53 9.15
CA ALA A 155 10.97 -12.51 9.83
C ALA A 155 12.33 -12.73 9.14
N ALA A 156 12.50 -12.28 7.89
CA ALA A 156 13.77 -12.26 7.19
C ALA A 156 14.79 -11.27 7.80
N HIS A 157 14.34 -10.36 8.66
CA HIS A 157 15.17 -9.29 9.27
C HIS A 157 15.99 -8.51 8.23
N ASN A 158 15.39 -8.26 7.07
CA ASN A 158 15.93 -7.45 6.00
C ASN A 158 14.91 -6.36 5.64
N ALA A 159 15.13 -5.16 6.16
CA ALA A 159 14.18 -4.04 5.98
C ALA A 159 14.00 -3.65 4.51
N LEU A 160 15.05 -3.74 3.68
CA LEU A 160 14.94 -3.40 2.26
C LEU A 160 14.06 -4.42 1.52
N LEU A 161 14.28 -5.72 1.77
CA LEU A 161 13.45 -6.78 1.19
C LEU A 161 11.98 -6.61 1.61
N TYR A 162 11.74 -6.40 2.91
CA TYR A 162 10.39 -6.20 3.45
C TYR A 162 9.68 -5.02 2.77
N ASN A 163 10.33 -3.86 2.70
CA ASN A 163 9.73 -2.66 2.10
C ASN A 163 9.45 -2.86 0.61
N THR A 164 10.38 -3.49 -0.13
CA THR A 164 10.20 -3.76 -1.55
C THR A 164 9.05 -4.75 -1.79
N LEU A 165 8.95 -5.81 -0.98
CA LEU A 165 7.84 -6.75 -1.07
C LEU A 165 6.50 -6.09 -0.68
N ASP A 166 6.49 -5.23 0.34
CA ASP A 166 5.27 -4.51 0.73
C ASP A 166 4.73 -3.64 -0.42
N ASP A 167 5.61 -2.94 -1.14
CA ASP A 167 5.23 -2.17 -2.32
C ASP A 167 4.70 -3.06 -3.45
N VAL A 168 5.36 -4.18 -3.73
CA VAL A 168 4.92 -5.16 -4.74
C VAL A 168 3.56 -5.77 -4.37
N LEU A 169 3.35 -6.15 -3.12
CA LEU A 169 2.07 -6.67 -2.63
C LEU A 169 0.94 -5.63 -2.72
N ASN A 170 1.23 -4.35 -2.49
CA ASN A 170 0.25 -3.29 -2.66
C ASN A 170 -0.16 -3.12 -4.14
N HIS A 171 0.79 -3.19 -5.08
CA HIS A 171 0.47 -3.18 -6.51
C HIS A 171 -0.33 -4.42 -6.92
N TYR A 172 0.00 -5.59 -6.37
CA TYR A 172 -0.74 -6.81 -6.63
C TYR A 172 -2.16 -6.77 -6.07
N LEU A 173 -2.35 -6.27 -4.84
CA LEU A 173 -3.67 -6.06 -4.24
C LEU A 173 -4.56 -5.16 -5.11
N ARG A 174 -3.97 -4.15 -5.74
CA ARG A 174 -4.69 -3.27 -6.66
C ARG A 174 -5.21 -4.03 -7.90
N PHE A 175 -4.45 -4.98 -8.42
CA PHE A 175 -4.89 -5.86 -9.51
C PHE A 175 -6.01 -6.80 -9.04
N GLU A 176 -5.85 -7.46 -7.89
CA GLU A 176 -6.85 -8.37 -7.33
C GLU A 176 -8.19 -7.66 -7.08
N THR A 177 -8.14 -6.46 -6.51
CA THR A 177 -9.36 -5.65 -6.26
C THR A 177 -10.02 -5.17 -7.55
N LEU A 178 -9.24 -4.84 -8.58
CA LEU A 178 -9.77 -4.48 -9.91
C LEU A 178 -10.51 -5.66 -10.54
N THR A 179 -9.96 -6.87 -10.45
CA THR A 179 -10.57 -8.08 -11.01
C THR A 179 -11.92 -8.38 -10.34
N VAL A 180 -12.00 -8.25 -9.01
CA VAL A 180 -13.26 -8.41 -8.26
C VAL A 180 -14.30 -7.38 -8.68
N TYR A 181 -13.88 -6.11 -8.76
CA TYR A 181 -14.77 -5.01 -9.16
C TYR A 181 -15.34 -5.21 -10.57
N GLN A 182 -14.50 -5.59 -11.52
CA GLN A 182 -14.93 -5.87 -12.90
C GLN A 182 -15.91 -7.05 -12.97
N SER A 183 -15.67 -8.12 -12.21
CA SER A 183 -16.55 -9.28 -12.14
C SER A 183 -17.93 -8.92 -11.58
N GLN A 184 -17.99 -8.11 -10.54
CA GLN A 184 -19.23 -7.66 -9.93
C GLN A 184 -20.03 -6.72 -10.85
N THR A 185 -19.34 -5.81 -11.53
CA THR A 185 -19.99 -4.89 -12.49
C THR A 185 -20.55 -5.66 -13.68
N PHE A 186 -19.83 -6.66 -14.19
CA PHE A 186 -20.33 -7.53 -15.27
C PHE A 186 -21.54 -8.35 -14.83
N ALA A 187 -21.53 -8.93 -13.64
CA ALA A 187 -22.67 -9.67 -13.11
C ALA A 187 -23.91 -8.79 -12.94
N GLN A 188 -23.74 -7.54 -12.47
CA GLN A 188 -24.83 -6.59 -12.34
C GLN A 188 -25.45 -6.21 -13.69
N SER A 189 -24.61 -5.99 -14.73
CA SER A 189 -25.11 -5.64 -16.08
C SER A 189 -25.97 -6.74 -16.71
N ILE A 190 -25.72 -8.01 -16.38
CA ILE A 190 -26.54 -9.14 -16.85
C ILE A 190 -27.92 -9.20 -16.15
N VAL A 191 -27.99 -8.74 -14.91
CA VAL A 191 -29.25 -8.76 -14.13
C VAL A 191 -30.16 -7.59 -14.51
N ASP A 192 -29.61 -6.49 -14.99
CA ASP A 192 -30.31 -5.27 -15.37
C ASP A 192 -30.82 -5.28 -16.84
N GLU A 193 -30.49 -6.33 -17.66
CA GLU A 193 -31.06 -6.65 -18.98
C GLU A 193 -32.21 -7.65 -18.89
#